data_297e98aabc9bfee694ab1218c6c96f5e
#
_entry.id   297e98aabc9bfee694ab1218c6c96f5e
#
_cell.length_a   1.000
_cell.length_b   1.000
_cell.length_c   1.000
_cell.angle_alpha   90.00
_cell.angle_beta   90.00
_cell.angle_gamma   90.00
#
_symmetry.space_group_name_H-M   'P 1'
#
loop_
_entity.id
_entity.type
_entity.pdbx_description
1 polymer ?
#
loop_
_entity_poly.entity_id
_entity_poly.type
_entity_poly.pdbx_seq_one_letter_code
_entity_poly.pdbx_strand_id
1 'polypeptide(L)'
;MALSNKKLDNNFYEIISKAANINYDWAKDYIRSAIGASNRGIKLKELSKYDTAKIDEVIKEIYPEVFECMYKGMGASYQSLEGQILIKAMLTLIDKDIPSLPIHDAIMVQQQFEKEGKKALEQAWMEVLNVKFKPNIKINLP
;
A
#
# COMPACT_ATOMS: atom_id res chain seq x y z
N MET A 1 -6.81 -8.79 14.39
CA MET A 1 -5.52 -8.99 13.69
C MET A 1 -4.58 -7.90 14.13
N ALA A 2 -3.53 -8.21 14.88
CA ALA A 2 -2.53 -7.21 15.21
C ALA A 2 -1.74 -6.94 13.92
N LEU A 3 -1.95 -5.78 13.31
CA LEU A 3 -1.04 -5.29 12.28
C LEU A 3 0.33 -5.15 12.94
N SER A 4 1.32 -5.89 12.46
CA SER A 4 2.68 -5.74 12.94
C SER A 4 3.09 -4.27 12.74
N ASN A 5 3.61 -3.64 13.80
CA ASN A 5 4.11 -2.26 13.72
C ASN A 5 5.41 -2.15 12.90
N LYS A 6 5.67 -3.13 12.02
CA LYS A 6 6.85 -3.21 11.18
C LYS A 6 6.55 -2.61 9.81
N LYS A 7 7.26 -1.57 9.46
CA LYS A 7 7.23 -1.00 8.10
C LYS A 7 7.94 -1.95 7.15
N LEU A 8 7.34 -2.24 6.00
CA LEU A 8 8.00 -2.97 4.92
C LEU A 8 9.17 -2.16 4.36
N ASP A 9 10.19 -2.86 3.87
CA ASP A 9 11.33 -2.25 3.20
C ASP A 9 10.87 -1.45 1.97
N ASN A 10 11.49 -0.29 1.74
CA ASN A 10 11.13 0.57 0.60
C ASN A 10 11.34 -0.11 -0.76
N ASN A 11 12.20 -1.14 -0.79
CA ASN A 11 12.54 -1.95 -1.95
C ASN A 11 11.94 -3.37 -1.89
N PHE A 12 10.85 -3.55 -1.15
CA PHE A 12 10.17 -4.84 -0.97
C PHE A 12 9.99 -5.63 -2.28
N TYR A 13 9.39 -5.01 -3.30
CA TYR A 13 9.18 -5.69 -4.59
C TYR A 13 10.49 -6.05 -5.29
N GLU A 14 11.52 -5.23 -5.15
CA GLU A 14 12.84 -5.49 -5.73
C GLU A 14 13.52 -6.69 -5.06
N ILE A 15 13.45 -6.80 -3.74
CA ILE A 15 13.97 -7.95 -2.99
C ILE A 15 13.31 -9.24 -3.47
N ILE A 16 11.98 -9.25 -3.56
CA ILE A 16 11.23 -10.43 -4.01
C ILE A 16 11.55 -10.78 -5.47
N SER A 17 11.56 -9.81 -6.38
CA SER A 17 11.84 -10.05 -7.80
C SER A 17 13.25 -10.63 -8.02
N LYS A 18 14.25 -10.14 -7.31
CA LYS A 18 15.62 -10.66 -7.36
C LYS A 18 15.72 -12.06 -6.77
N ALA A 19 15.15 -12.30 -5.60
CA ALA A 19 15.18 -13.60 -4.95
C ALA A 19 14.43 -14.69 -5.75
N ALA A 20 13.31 -14.34 -6.37
CA ALA A 20 12.56 -15.23 -7.25
C ALA A 20 13.17 -15.33 -8.67
N ASN A 21 14.08 -14.45 -9.05
CA ASN A 21 14.60 -14.31 -10.41
C ASN A 21 13.47 -14.10 -11.45
N ILE A 22 12.59 -13.17 -11.16
CA ILE A 22 11.42 -12.82 -11.97
C ILE A 22 11.43 -11.32 -12.25
N ASN A 23 10.92 -10.89 -13.40
CA ASN A 23 10.81 -9.48 -13.75
C ASN A 23 10.09 -8.69 -12.65
N TYR A 24 10.61 -7.49 -12.34
CA TYR A 24 10.10 -6.64 -11.26
C TYR A 24 8.61 -6.30 -11.41
N ASP A 25 8.19 -5.85 -12.60
CA ASP A 25 6.81 -5.43 -12.84
C ASP A 25 5.85 -6.62 -12.74
N TRP A 26 6.22 -7.77 -13.25
CA TRP A 26 5.41 -8.98 -13.16
C TRP A 26 5.28 -9.49 -11.73
N ALA A 27 6.36 -9.49 -10.96
CA ALA A 27 6.34 -9.85 -9.55
C ALA A 27 5.46 -8.88 -8.74
N LYS A 28 5.59 -7.59 -8.98
CA LYS A 28 4.79 -6.54 -8.33
C LYS A 28 3.31 -6.69 -8.64
N ASP A 29 2.94 -6.88 -9.91
CA ASP A 29 1.53 -7.05 -10.32
C ASP A 29 0.92 -8.31 -9.73
N TYR A 30 1.69 -9.40 -9.69
CA TYR A 30 1.24 -10.63 -9.04
C TYR A 30 1.00 -10.44 -7.54
N ILE A 31 1.93 -9.85 -6.81
CA ILE A 31 1.82 -9.63 -5.36
C ILE A 31 0.61 -8.74 -5.05
N ARG A 32 0.42 -7.64 -5.79
CA ARG A 32 -0.73 -6.74 -5.61
C ARG A 32 -2.05 -7.46 -5.86
N SER A 33 -2.11 -8.28 -6.91
CA SER A 33 -3.28 -9.11 -7.21
C SER A 33 -3.54 -10.14 -6.13
N ALA A 34 -2.49 -10.78 -5.60
CA ALA A 34 -2.59 -11.79 -4.55
C ALA A 34 -3.08 -11.22 -3.20
N ILE A 35 -2.70 -10.00 -2.86
CA ILE A 35 -3.20 -9.30 -1.68
C ILE A 35 -4.71 -9.01 -1.80
N GLY A 36 -5.17 -8.64 -3.00
CA GLY A 36 -6.59 -8.37 -3.27
C GLY A 36 -7.47 -9.60 -3.46
N ALA A 37 -6.87 -10.72 -3.84
CA ALA A 37 -7.60 -11.94 -4.20
C ALA A 37 -8.11 -12.73 -2.99
N SER A 38 -9.24 -13.43 -3.16
CA SER A 38 -9.80 -14.34 -2.14
C SER A 38 -9.34 -15.80 -2.30
N ASN A 39 -8.60 -16.12 -3.35
CA ASN A 39 -8.07 -17.47 -3.62
C ASN A 39 -6.78 -17.40 -4.44
N ARG A 40 -6.09 -18.55 -4.57
CA ARG A 40 -4.82 -18.68 -5.31
C ARG A 40 -4.96 -18.82 -6.83
N GLY A 41 -6.14 -18.61 -7.38
CA GLY A 41 -6.43 -18.76 -8.81
C GLY A 41 -5.98 -17.62 -9.71
N ILE A 42 -5.02 -16.79 -9.29
CA ILE A 42 -4.54 -15.65 -10.06
C ILE A 42 -3.76 -16.13 -11.28
N LYS A 43 -4.17 -15.64 -12.45
CA LYS A 43 -3.50 -15.90 -13.73
C LYS A 43 -3.04 -14.56 -14.30
N LEU A 44 -1.75 -14.41 -14.46
CA LEU A 44 -1.15 -13.33 -15.24
C LEU A 44 -0.56 -13.93 -16.52
N LYS A 45 -0.71 -13.22 -17.63
CA LYS A 45 -0.24 -13.69 -18.95
C LYS A 45 1.25 -14.02 -18.96
N GLU A 46 2.01 -13.23 -18.22
CA GLU A 46 3.48 -13.21 -18.21
C GLU A 46 4.09 -14.23 -17.25
N LEU A 47 3.28 -14.84 -16.37
CA LEU A 47 3.75 -15.74 -15.32
C LEU A 47 3.15 -17.14 -15.44
N SER A 48 3.99 -18.14 -15.39
CA SER A 48 3.58 -19.55 -15.27
C SER A 48 3.16 -19.87 -13.82
N LYS A 49 2.52 -21.03 -13.63
CA LYS A 49 2.22 -21.54 -12.28
C LYS A 49 3.48 -21.78 -11.45
N TYR A 50 4.58 -22.10 -12.10
CA TYR A 50 5.88 -22.28 -11.44
C TYR A 50 6.42 -20.94 -10.94
N ASP A 51 6.32 -19.88 -11.75
CA ASP A 51 6.78 -18.55 -11.36
C ASP A 51 5.97 -18.00 -10.18
N THR A 52 4.65 -18.14 -10.20
CA THR A 52 3.79 -17.70 -9.11
C THR A 52 4.06 -18.45 -7.81
N ALA A 53 4.25 -19.78 -7.88
CA ALA A 53 4.63 -20.59 -6.73
C ALA A 53 5.98 -20.16 -6.14
N LYS A 54 6.95 -19.84 -7.00
CA LYS A 54 8.26 -19.37 -6.58
C LYS A 54 8.21 -18.01 -5.88
N ILE A 55 7.38 -17.09 -6.37
CA ILE A 55 7.12 -15.81 -5.69
C ILE A 55 6.52 -16.06 -4.31
N ASP A 56 5.52 -16.93 -4.22
CA ASP A 56 4.86 -17.28 -2.96
C ASP A 56 5.84 -17.86 -1.93
N GLU A 57 6.72 -18.77 -2.36
CA GLU A 57 7.76 -19.36 -1.49
C GLU A 57 8.72 -18.31 -0.96
N VAL A 58 9.20 -17.43 -1.83
CA VAL A 58 10.10 -16.33 -1.45
C VAL A 58 9.43 -15.38 -0.46
N ILE A 59 8.18 -15.00 -0.68
CA ILE A 59 7.44 -14.14 0.24
C ILE A 59 7.25 -14.83 1.58
N LYS A 60 6.87 -16.11 1.57
CA LYS A 60 6.67 -16.89 2.79
C LYS A 60 7.96 -17.01 3.62
N GLU A 61 9.12 -17.09 2.97
CA GLU A 61 10.42 -17.19 3.62
C GLU A 61 10.88 -15.83 4.17
N ILE A 62 10.82 -14.76 3.36
CA ILE A 62 11.38 -13.45 3.73
C ILE A 62 10.38 -12.57 4.49
N TYR A 63 9.11 -12.65 4.11
CA TYR A 63 8.02 -11.81 4.65
C TYR A 63 6.78 -12.65 5.00
N PRO A 64 6.87 -13.56 5.98
CA PRO A 64 5.77 -14.45 6.33
C PRO A 64 4.48 -13.72 6.70
N GLU A 65 4.59 -12.55 7.34
CA GLU A 65 3.44 -11.71 7.72
C GLU A 65 2.69 -11.17 6.50
N VAL A 66 3.41 -10.86 5.41
CA VAL A 66 2.79 -10.45 4.14
C VAL A 66 2.10 -11.64 3.48
N PHE A 67 2.75 -12.81 3.50
CA PHE A 67 2.16 -14.03 2.96
C PHE A 67 0.84 -14.40 3.64
N GLU A 68 0.75 -14.19 4.96
CA GLU A 68 -0.49 -14.41 5.71
C GLU A 68 -1.64 -13.50 5.27
N CYS A 69 -1.36 -12.34 4.69
CA CYS A 69 -2.36 -11.41 4.16
C CYS A 69 -2.80 -11.74 2.72
N MET A 70 -2.03 -12.56 2.00
CA MET A 70 -2.33 -12.92 0.61
C MET A 70 -3.52 -13.88 0.54
N TYR A 71 -4.29 -13.78 -0.56
CA TYR A 71 -5.42 -14.66 -0.88
C TYR A 71 -6.59 -14.64 0.12
N LYS A 72 -6.71 -13.61 0.92
CA LYS A 72 -7.76 -13.44 1.93
C LYS A 72 -8.86 -12.46 1.54
N GLY A 73 -8.86 -11.96 0.32
CA GLY A 73 -9.87 -11.03 -0.17
C GLY A 73 -9.84 -9.67 0.53
N MET A 74 -8.66 -9.22 0.96
CA MET A 74 -8.50 -7.99 1.75
C MET A 74 -8.61 -6.70 0.92
N GLY A 75 -8.79 -6.78 -0.41
CA GLY A 75 -8.80 -5.62 -1.30
C GLY A 75 -9.82 -4.55 -0.90
N ALA A 76 -11.06 -4.96 -0.65
CA ALA A 76 -12.12 -4.04 -0.22
C ALA A 76 -11.82 -3.39 1.15
N SER A 77 -11.25 -4.15 2.08
CA SER A 77 -10.85 -3.63 3.40
C SER A 77 -9.74 -2.60 3.29
N TYR A 78 -8.75 -2.82 2.42
CA TYR A 78 -7.69 -1.85 2.19
C TYR A 78 -8.20 -0.58 1.52
N GLN A 79 -9.09 -0.68 0.53
CA GLN A 79 -9.73 0.48 -0.09
C GLN A 79 -10.55 1.29 0.93
N SER A 80 -11.25 0.62 1.84
CA SER A 80 -11.97 1.28 2.92
C SER A 80 -11.03 2.04 3.86
N LEU A 81 -9.89 1.46 4.23
CA LEU A 81 -8.88 2.12 5.07
C LEU A 81 -8.25 3.32 4.36
N GLU A 82 -7.94 3.21 3.07
CA GLU A 82 -7.45 4.33 2.25
C GLU A 82 -8.46 5.49 2.26
N GLY A 83 -9.75 5.19 2.03
CA GLY A 83 -10.81 6.18 2.09
C GLY A 83 -10.93 6.86 3.45
N GLN A 84 -10.82 6.12 4.54
CA GLN A 84 -10.83 6.67 5.90
C GLN A 84 -9.64 7.60 6.17
N ILE A 85 -8.44 7.24 5.68
CA ILE A 85 -7.24 8.07 5.80
C ILE A 85 -7.44 9.40 5.06
N LEU A 86 -7.92 9.36 3.82
CA LEU A 86 -8.17 10.57 3.02
C LEU A 86 -9.21 11.48 3.66
N ILE A 87 -10.35 10.93 4.08
CA ILE A 87 -11.41 11.69 4.76
C ILE A 87 -10.86 12.36 6.03
N LYS A 88 -10.13 11.62 6.86
CA LYS A 88 -9.57 12.17 8.09
C LYS A 88 -8.56 13.28 7.83
N ALA A 89 -7.69 13.12 6.83
CA ALA A 89 -6.74 14.14 6.43
C ALA A 89 -7.46 15.40 5.93
N MET A 90 -8.49 15.24 5.09
CA MET A 90 -9.27 16.37 4.57
C MET A 90 -10.01 17.10 5.67
N LEU A 91 -10.62 16.40 6.62
CA LEU A 91 -11.30 17.04 7.78
C LEU A 91 -10.30 17.85 8.62
N THR A 92 -9.09 17.32 8.85
CA THR A 92 -8.02 18.05 9.56
C THR A 92 -7.62 19.33 8.82
N LEU A 93 -7.63 19.32 7.49
CA LEU A 93 -7.31 20.50 6.68
C LEU A 93 -8.46 21.51 6.67
N ILE A 94 -9.71 21.07 6.62
CA ILE A 94 -10.90 21.93 6.71
C ILE A 94 -10.93 22.67 8.04
N ASP A 95 -10.59 22.03 9.14
CA ASP A 95 -10.50 22.68 10.47
C ASP A 95 -9.46 23.79 10.53
N LYS A 96 -8.56 23.86 9.53
CA LYS A 96 -7.55 24.91 9.36
C LYS A 96 -7.86 25.87 8.22
N ASP A 97 -9.08 25.85 7.70
CA ASP A 97 -9.51 26.62 6.53
C ASP A 97 -8.67 26.35 5.26
N ILE A 98 -8.13 25.14 5.14
CA ILE A 98 -7.36 24.69 3.97
C ILE A 98 -8.24 23.80 3.09
N PRO A 99 -8.67 24.27 1.91
CA PRO A 99 -9.44 23.45 0.99
C PRO A 99 -8.57 22.35 0.39
N SER A 100 -9.13 21.15 0.28
CA SER A 100 -8.48 19.99 -0.33
C SER A 100 -9.46 19.15 -1.14
N LEU A 101 -8.96 18.46 -2.16
CA LEU A 101 -9.74 17.58 -3.02
C LEU A 101 -9.13 16.18 -3.04
N PRO A 102 -9.94 15.12 -2.93
CA PRO A 102 -9.43 13.75 -3.04
C PRO A 102 -9.24 13.39 -4.52
N ILE A 103 -8.13 12.72 -4.83
CA ILE A 103 -7.85 12.17 -6.15
C ILE A 103 -7.27 10.77 -5.95
N HIS A 104 -8.07 9.73 -6.20
CA HIS A 104 -7.67 8.33 -5.99
C HIS A 104 -7.15 8.09 -4.55
N ASP A 105 -5.87 7.81 -4.39
CA ASP A 105 -5.15 7.57 -3.14
C ASP A 105 -4.37 8.82 -2.64
N ALA A 106 -4.71 10.00 -3.16
CA ALA A 106 -4.03 11.26 -2.88
C ALA A 106 -4.99 12.37 -2.50
N ILE A 107 -4.46 13.44 -1.93
CA ILE A 107 -5.16 14.72 -1.79
C ILE A 107 -4.45 15.81 -2.58
N MET A 108 -5.23 16.68 -3.19
CA MET A 108 -4.75 17.90 -3.83
C MET A 108 -4.98 19.06 -2.87
N VAL A 109 -3.95 19.86 -2.65
CA VAL A 109 -3.99 21.11 -1.89
C VAL A 109 -3.30 22.20 -2.70
N GLN A 110 -3.58 23.48 -2.38
CA GLN A 110 -2.81 24.57 -2.95
C GLN A 110 -1.34 24.44 -2.54
N GLN A 111 -0.42 24.79 -3.44
CA GLN A 111 1.02 24.62 -3.24
C GLN A 111 1.55 25.24 -1.95
N GLN A 112 1.01 26.39 -1.55
CA GLN A 112 1.38 27.04 -0.29
C GLN A 112 1.07 26.20 0.96
N PHE A 113 0.15 25.24 0.88
CA PHE A 113 -0.25 24.34 1.96
C PHE A 113 0.31 22.91 1.83
N GLU A 114 1.36 22.73 1.03
CA GLU A 114 1.98 21.41 0.81
C GLU A 114 2.41 20.73 2.12
N LYS A 115 3.03 21.51 3.02
CA LYS A 115 3.50 20.98 4.32
C LYS A 115 2.34 20.54 5.22
N GLU A 116 1.26 21.31 5.25
CA GLU A 116 0.05 21.01 6.01
C GLU A 116 -0.65 19.78 5.43
N GLY A 117 -0.75 19.68 4.12
CA GLY A 117 -1.33 18.51 3.43
C GLY A 117 -0.55 17.25 3.73
N LYS A 118 0.78 17.29 3.62
CA LYS A 118 1.65 16.16 3.96
C LYS A 118 1.48 15.73 5.41
N LYS A 119 1.50 16.69 6.35
CA LYS A 119 1.35 16.43 7.79
C LYS A 119 -0.03 15.82 8.11
N ALA A 120 -1.09 16.32 7.48
CA ALA A 120 -2.44 15.78 7.67
C ALA A 120 -2.55 14.33 7.21
N LEU A 121 -1.98 13.98 6.05
CA LEU A 121 -1.92 12.59 5.57
C LEU A 121 -1.08 11.69 6.47
N GLU A 122 0.10 12.13 6.92
CA GLU A 122 0.96 11.36 7.82
C GLU A 122 0.22 11.05 9.14
N GLN A 123 -0.44 12.03 9.72
CA GLN A 123 -1.19 11.88 10.96
C GLN A 123 -2.40 10.97 10.78
N ALA A 124 -3.19 11.18 9.73
CA ALA A 124 -4.35 10.35 9.43
C ALA A 124 -3.95 8.88 9.21
N TRP A 125 -2.86 8.63 8.50
CA TRP A 125 -2.30 7.29 8.31
C TRP A 125 -1.98 6.62 9.65
N MET A 126 -1.21 7.29 10.51
CA MET A 126 -0.80 6.73 11.79
C MET A 126 -2.01 6.45 12.70
N GLU A 127 -3.00 7.33 12.71
CA GLU A 127 -4.19 7.17 13.56
C GLU A 127 -5.15 6.10 13.05
N VAL A 128 -5.46 6.09 11.75
CA VAL A 128 -6.40 5.11 11.17
C VAL A 128 -5.83 3.70 11.23
N LEU A 129 -4.54 3.54 10.94
CA LEU A 129 -3.88 2.23 10.97
C LEU A 129 -3.35 1.84 12.35
N ASN A 130 -3.39 2.74 13.32
CA ASN A 130 -2.83 2.56 14.66
C ASN A 130 -1.35 2.12 14.62
N VAL A 131 -0.55 2.81 13.82
CA VAL A 131 0.89 2.54 13.64
C VAL A 131 1.73 3.73 14.06
N LYS A 132 2.99 3.47 14.43
CA LYS A 132 3.94 4.49 14.91
C LYS A 132 4.89 5.01 13.83
N PHE A 133 4.79 4.53 12.60
CA PHE A 133 5.62 4.96 11.49
C PHE A 133 4.84 5.77 10.46
N LYS A 134 5.54 6.67 9.78
CA LYS A 134 4.96 7.52 8.73
C LYS A 134 4.95 6.82 7.38
N PRO A 135 3.95 7.09 6.53
CA PRO A 135 3.94 6.63 5.15
C PRO A 135 5.00 7.35 4.31
N ASN A 136 5.35 6.75 3.18
CA ASN A 136 6.09 7.45 2.14
C ASN A 136 5.11 8.24 1.26
N ILE A 137 5.14 9.56 1.38
CA ILE A 137 4.28 10.45 0.60
C ILE A 137 5.09 11.05 -0.54
N LYS A 138 4.63 10.86 -1.78
CA LYS A 138 5.18 11.53 -2.95
C LYS A 138 4.45 12.85 -3.16
N ILE A 139 5.20 13.88 -3.48
CA ILE A 139 4.68 15.21 -3.83
C ILE A 139 4.83 15.36 -5.33
N ASN A 140 3.71 15.56 -6.02
CA ASN A 140 3.67 15.85 -7.43
C ASN A 140 3.30 17.33 -7.59
N LEU A 141 4.21 18.10 -8.14
CA LEU A 141 3.94 19.47 -8.56
C LEU A 141 3.42 19.47 -10.00
N PRO A 142 2.52 20.41 -10.36
CA PRO A 142 2.03 20.56 -11.74
C PRO A 142 3.13 20.97 -12.70
#